data_84672ba12902fc18bf29d2f847512cc8
#
_entry.id   84672ba12902fc18bf29d2f847512cc8
#
_cell.length_a   1.000
_cell.length_b   1.000
_cell.length_c   1.000
_cell.angle_alpha   90.00
_cell.angle_beta   90.00
_cell.angle_gamma   90.00
#
_symmetry.space_group_name_H-M   'P 1'
#
loop_
_entity.id
_entity.type
_entity.pdbx_description
1 polymer ?
#
loop_
_entity_poly.entity_id
_entity_poly.type
_entity_poly.pdbx_seq_one_letter_code
_entity_poly.pdbx_strand_id
1 'polypeptide(L)'
;MAALAAAHPWVSEARLTPDGVLLVTPHPRATAALPTPGPLVGEHLAHWEEVYEWTYETAEGRHAGDLDLSGWRASDTGEPLPTAHMRDWVDRTVGLVLAQGPNRLLELGCGTGLLAHRLAPRLEGYVGTDVAAVAVDRLSGAGLPRAAFVRAAAHETETPPVRQAMEQVFGAGVRPDCVLLNSVTQCFPDLAYLSAFLHSALTVVEDGGTVIVGDIRHAGLLEDHFGRVERARDPEAADADIAARVASAVAEDRELSFAPAAVQRILAAHSRTVRMSVHARTMAYDSELTRYRYDLVLHVGPAPGTAAVSETRQLPWPGRGSEPLAVLLRKALSAGPVVLHGIPNALLTDAPDAVTPHDLRQALTGTDAAVLLDAGDPRMLAVAAPADRATAATARSLRAPVGRLAHEPLPAFVQRRLPEVLRDHLRRTQPGTVLPRIVVDDAPKGAVR
;
A
#
# COMPACT_ATOMS: atom_id res chain seq x y z
N MET A 1 -37.86 12.18 14.62
CA MET A 1 -36.76 11.92 13.68
C MET A 1 -35.44 11.63 14.40
N ALA A 2 -34.88 12.55 15.23
CA ALA A 2 -33.60 12.33 15.91
C ALA A 2 -33.58 11.04 16.74
N ALA A 3 -34.61 10.80 17.58
CA ALA A 3 -34.71 9.57 18.38
C ALA A 3 -34.76 8.28 17.53
N LEU A 4 -35.43 8.32 16.37
CA LEU A 4 -35.46 7.17 15.44
C LEU A 4 -34.11 6.93 14.77
N ALA A 5 -33.41 7.98 14.39
CA ALA A 5 -32.05 7.86 13.84
C ALA A 5 -31.06 7.35 14.89
N ALA A 6 -31.16 7.84 16.13
CA ALA A 6 -30.32 7.38 17.24
C ALA A 6 -30.61 5.92 17.64
N ALA A 7 -31.77 5.37 17.31
CA ALA A 7 -32.09 3.94 17.52
C ALA A 7 -31.39 3.03 16.48
N HIS A 8 -30.83 3.56 15.40
CA HIS A 8 -30.10 2.75 14.44
C HIS A 8 -28.75 2.31 15.02
N PRO A 9 -28.36 1.02 14.90
CA PRO A 9 -27.16 0.47 15.55
C PRO A 9 -25.83 1.10 15.07
N TRP A 10 -25.84 1.79 13.93
CA TRP A 10 -24.66 2.48 13.39
C TRP A 10 -24.53 3.93 13.86
N VAL A 11 -25.44 4.43 14.70
CA VAL A 11 -25.47 5.78 15.20
C VAL A 11 -25.28 5.79 16.70
N SER A 12 -24.35 6.61 17.19
CA SER A 12 -24.16 6.84 18.62
C SER A 12 -25.00 8.03 19.12
N GLU A 13 -25.16 9.06 18.27
CA GLU A 13 -25.91 10.27 18.60
C GLU A 13 -26.59 10.82 17.35
N ALA A 14 -27.81 11.37 17.51
CA ALA A 14 -28.51 12.10 16.48
C ALA A 14 -29.23 13.31 17.07
N ARG A 15 -29.10 14.48 16.41
CA ARG A 15 -29.77 15.71 16.81
C ARG A 15 -30.34 16.46 15.62
N LEU A 16 -31.51 17.06 15.79
CA LEU A 16 -32.12 17.92 14.75
C LEU A 16 -31.74 19.36 15.05
N THR A 17 -31.17 20.04 14.07
CA THR A 17 -30.81 21.46 14.20
C THR A 17 -32.03 22.37 13.99
N PRO A 18 -31.99 23.64 14.43
CA PRO A 18 -33.11 24.60 14.22
C PRO A 18 -33.48 24.84 12.76
N ASP A 19 -32.52 24.71 11.85
CA ASP A 19 -32.67 24.82 10.39
C ASP A 19 -33.13 23.52 9.73
N GLY A 20 -33.49 22.50 10.52
CA GLY A 20 -34.10 21.27 10.02
C GLY A 20 -33.10 20.22 9.47
N VAL A 21 -31.81 20.35 9.78
CA VAL A 21 -30.80 19.35 9.42
C VAL A 21 -30.67 18.30 10.55
N LEU A 22 -30.69 17.03 10.20
CA LEU A 22 -30.42 15.93 11.12
C LEU A 22 -28.92 15.63 11.13
N LEU A 23 -28.24 16.02 12.19
CA LEU A 23 -26.85 15.70 12.43
C LEU A 23 -26.75 14.34 13.13
N VAL A 24 -25.88 13.47 12.62
CA VAL A 24 -25.70 12.11 13.14
C VAL A 24 -24.24 11.82 13.34
N THR A 25 -23.90 11.22 14.48
CA THR A 25 -22.55 10.75 14.82
C THR A 25 -22.51 9.24 14.65
N PRO A 26 -21.60 8.69 13.84
CA PRO A 26 -21.47 7.24 13.69
C PRO A 26 -21.08 6.58 15.00
N HIS A 27 -21.63 5.39 15.26
CA HIS A 27 -21.24 4.60 16.41
C HIS A 27 -19.81 4.06 16.22
N PRO A 28 -18.89 4.16 17.19
CA PRO A 28 -17.51 3.69 17.05
C PRO A 28 -17.39 2.23 16.58
N ARG A 29 -18.31 1.36 17.00
CA ARG A 29 -18.34 -0.04 16.52
C ARG A 29 -18.68 -0.17 15.03
N ALA A 30 -19.36 0.81 14.44
CA ALA A 30 -19.71 0.76 13.00
C ALA A 30 -18.51 1.05 12.11
N THR A 31 -17.53 1.79 12.62
CA THR A 31 -16.30 2.17 11.92
C THR A 31 -15.05 1.47 12.46
N ALA A 32 -15.20 0.51 13.38
CA ALA A 32 -14.07 -0.24 13.95
C ALA A 32 -13.44 -1.19 12.92
N ALA A 33 -12.11 -1.27 12.92
CA ALA A 33 -11.38 -2.26 12.13
C ALA A 33 -11.23 -3.61 12.86
N LEU A 34 -11.14 -3.60 14.19
CA LEU A 34 -10.91 -4.76 15.07
C LEU A 34 -11.94 -4.85 16.21
N PRO A 35 -12.20 -6.03 16.79
CA PRO A 35 -11.64 -7.37 16.46
C PRO A 35 -12.18 -7.96 15.15
N THR A 36 -13.29 -7.45 14.66
CA THR A 36 -13.88 -7.72 13.35
C THR A 36 -14.30 -6.40 12.73
N PRO A 37 -14.20 -6.24 11.41
CA PRO A 37 -14.66 -5.04 10.73
C PRO A 37 -16.10 -4.69 11.11
N GLY A 38 -16.32 -3.46 11.56
CA GLY A 38 -17.66 -2.92 11.79
C GLY A 38 -18.43 -2.80 10.46
N PRO A 39 -19.76 -2.64 10.50
CA PRO A 39 -20.57 -2.71 9.28
C PRO A 39 -20.22 -1.68 8.22
N LEU A 40 -19.81 -0.45 8.57
CA LEU A 40 -19.37 0.55 7.58
C LEU A 40 -18.00 0.23 6.99
N VAL A 41 -17.09 -0.35 7.78
CA VAL A 41 -15.81 -0.89 7.29
C VAL A 41 -16.08 -2.10 6.38
N GLY A 42 -16.96 -3.00 6.81
CA GLY A 42 -17.35 -4.17 6.02
C GLY A 42 -17.96 -3.80 4.66
N GLU A 43 -18.84 -2.79 4.60
CA GLU A 43 -19.39 -2.31 3.32
C GLU A 43 -18.33 -1.66 2.42
N HIS A 44 -17.35 -0.97 2.99
CA HIS A 44 -16.22 -0.43 2.21
C HIS A 44 -15.39 -1.55 1.58
N LEU A 45 -15.07 -2.59 2.37
CA LEU A 45 -14.32 -3.76 1.88
C LEU A 45 -15.11 -4.54 0.83
N ALA A 46 -16.41 -4.78 1.08
CA ALA A 46 -17.29 -5.46 0.14
C ALA A 46 -17.41 -4.72 -1.20
N HIS A 47 -17.39 -3.39 -1.20
CA HIS A 47 -17.37 -2.61 -2.44
C HIS A 47 -16.13 -2.92 -3.30
N TRP A 48 -14.94 -3.01 -2.69
CA TRP A 48 -13.72 -3.38 -3.42
C TRP A 48 -13.75 -4.87 -3.87
N GLU A 49 -14.30 -5.77 -3.05
CA GLU A 49 -14.52 -7.16 -3.44
C GLU A 49 -15.39 -7.25 -4.71
N GLU A 50 -16.54 -6.54 -4.74
CA GLU A 50 -17.41 -6.48 -5.92
C GLU A 50 -16.69 -5.90 -7.15
N VAL A 51 -15.90 -4.83 -6.97
CA VAL A 51 -15.14 -4.21 -8.07
C VAL A 51 -14.14 -5.19 -8.68
N TYR A 52 -13.37 -5.92 -7.86
CA TYR A 52 -12.38 -6.86 -8.35
C TYR A 52 -13.01 -8.15 -8.89
N GLU A 53 -14.08 -8.67 -8.26
CA GLU A 53 -14.83 -9.81 -8.81
C GLU A 53 -15.33 -9.49 -10.22
N TRP A 54 -16.02 -8.35 -10.38
CA TRP A 54 -16.50 -7.88 -11.69
C TRP A 54 -15.36 -7.65 -12.69
N THR A 55 -14.26 -7.05 -12.26
CA THR A 55 -13.10 -6.76 -13.10
C THR A 55 -12.51 -8.05 -13.66
N TYR A 56 -12.36 -9.06 -12.83
CA TYR A 56 -11.79 -10.35 -13.25
C TYR A 56 -12.78 -11.20 -14.03
N GLU A 57 -14.07 -11.16 -13.73
CA GLU A 57 -15.12 -11.85 -14.51
C GLU A 57 -15.25 -11.30 -15.93
N THR A 58 -15.27 -9.96 -16.07
CA THR A 58 -15.49 -9.29 -17.35
C THR A 58 -14.24 -9.20 -18.22
N ALA A 59 -13.08 -9.61 -17.73
CA ALA A 59 -11.85 -9.72 -18.49
C ALA A 59 -11.99 -10.79 -19.56
N GLU A 60 -12.69 -10.45 -20.64
CA GLU A 60 -12.88 -11.32 -21.81
C GLU A 60 -11.51 -11.78 -22.33
N GLY A 61 -11.17 -13.07 -22.14
CA GLY A 61 -10.27 -13.90 -22.96
C GLY A 61 -8.95 -13.33 -23.47
N ARG A 62 -8.60 -12.10 -23.15
CA ARG A 62 -7.47 -11.39 -23.76
C ARG A 62 -6.11 -11.86 -23.24
N HIS A 63 -6.08 -12.57 -22.11
CA HIS A 63 -4.83 -12.98 -21.48
C HIS A 63 -4.94 -14.36 -20.86
N ALA A 64 -5.04 -15.40 -21.70
CA ALA A 64 -4.76 -16.76 -21.27
C ALA A 64 -3.24 -16.87 -21.04
N GLY A 65 -2.78 -16.75 -19.79
CA GLY A 65 -1.37 -16.87 -19.46
C GLY A 65 -0.97 -16.23 -18.14
N ASP A 66 0.32 -16.12 -17.93
CA ASP A 66 0.97 -15.63 -16.72
C ASP A 66 0.99 -14.09 -16.60
N LEU A 67 0.39 -13.34 -17.54
CA LEU A 67 0.39 -11.89 -17.58
C LEU A 67 -1.03 -11.34 -17.85
N ASP A 68 -1.96 -11.65 -16.96
CA ASP A 68 -3.30 -11.06 -16.98
C ASP A 68 -3.28 -9.68 -16.31
N LEU A 69 -3.39 -8.64 -17.13
CA LEU A 69 -3.33 -7.22 -16.72
C LEU A 69 -4.73 -6.61 -16.52
N SER A 70 -5.73 -7.42 -16.27
CA SER A 70 -7.09 -6.96 -16.02
C SER A 70 -7.11 -5.99 -14.81
N GLY A 71 -7.76 -4.84 -15.00
CA GLY A 71 -7.82 -3.79 -13.97
C GLY A 71 -6.64 -2.80 -13.96
N TRP A 72 -5.55 -3.04 -14.69
CA TRP A 72 -4.41 -2.13 -14.72
C TRP A 72 -4.59 -1.03 -15.76
N ARG A 73 -5.02 0.15 -15.31
CA ARG A 73 -5.28 1.32 -16.16
C ARG A 73 -4.54 2.55 -15.66
N ALA A 74 -4.12 3.41 -16.60
CA ALA A 74 -3.52 4.69 -16.28
C ALA A 74 -4.56 5.69 -15.74
N SER A 75 -4.23 6.41 -14.67
CA SER A 75 -5.15 7.33 -13.99
C SER A 75 -5.48 8.57 -14.82
N ASP A 76 -4.59 8.97 -15.73
CA ASP A 76 -4.75 10.16 -16.57
C ASP A 76 -5.63 9.91 -17.79
N THR A 77 -5.47 8.77 -18.45
CA THR A 77 -6.15 8.43 -19.71
C THR A 77 -7.28 7.41 -19.55
N GLY A 78 -7.27 6.60 -18.48
CA GLY A 78 -8.15 5.44 -18.31
C GLY A 78 -7.83 4.26 -19.24
N GLU A 79 -6.80 4.38 -20.07
CA GLU A 79 -6.35 3.32 -20.98
C GLU A 79 -5.56 2.23 -20.22
N PRO A 80 -5.51 1.00 -20.73
CA PRO A 80 -4.67 -0.04 -20.17
C PRO A 80 -3.20 0.40 -20.09
N LEU A 81 -2.53 0.12 -18.98
CA LEU A 81 -1.10 0.37 -18.85
C LEU A 81 -0.33 -0.47 -19.89
N PRO A 82 0.74 0.08 -20.52
CA PRO A 82 1.49 -0.64 -21.52
C PRO A 82 2.10 -1.94 -20.98
N THR A 83 1.98 -3.02 -21.72
CA THR A 83 2.48 -4.34 -21.32
C THR A 83 3.96 -4.34 -20.94
N ALA A 84 4.79 -3.56 -21.62
CA ALA A 84 6.22 -3.43 -21.30
C ALA A 84 6.46 -2.81 -19.91
N HIS A 85 5.66 -1.79 -19.53
CA HIS A 85 5.71 -1.18 -18.22
C HIS A 85 5.32 -2.17 -17.13
N MET A 86 4.26 -2.95 -17.38
CA MET A 86 3.77 -3.93 -16.42
C MET A 86 4.71 -5.13 -16.25
N ARG A 87 5.39 -5.55 -17.33
CA ARG A 87 6.45 -6.58 -17.21
C ARG A 87 7.60 -6.11 -16.33
N ASP A 88 8.09 -4.88 -16.53
CA ASP A 88 9.15 -4.32 -15.67
C ASP A 88 8.67 -4.16 -14.22
N TRP A 89 7.41 -3.72 -14.01
CA TRP A 89 6.79 -3.66 -12.68
C TRP A 89 6.78 -5.03 -11.98
N VAL A 90 6.35 -6.08 -12.68
CA VAL A 90 6.36 -7.45 -12.17
C VAL A 90 7.80 -7.90 -11.86
N ASP A 91 8.74 -7.70 -12.78
CA ASP A 91 10.12 -8.11 -12.63
C ASP A 91 10.81 -7.42 -11.44
N ARG A 92 10.53 -6.11 -11.22
CA ARG A 92 11.06 -5.36 -10.06
C ARG A 92 10.46 -5.88 -8.76
N THR A 93 9.17 -6.14 -8.71
CA THR A 93 8.50 -6.68 -7.52
C THR A 93 8.99 -8.09 -7.19
N VAL A 94 9.06 -8.98 -8.16
CA VAL A 94 9.62 -10.33 -7.99
C VAL A 94 11.08 -10.27 -7.54
N GLY A 95 11.87 -9.37 -8.13
CA GLY A 95 13.28 -9.17 -7.73
C GLY A 95 13.42 -8.74 -6.27
N LEU A 96 12.56 -7.81 -5.80
CA LEU A 96 12.56 -7.37 -4.40
C LEU A 96 12.21 -8.51 -3.45
N VAL A 97 11.20 -9.31 -3.77
CA VAL A 97 10.79 -10.47 -2.97
C VAL A 97 11.92 -11.50 -2.90
N LEU A 98 12.46 -11.90 -4.05
CA LEU A 98 13.52 -12.92 -4.11
C LEU A 98 14.84 -12.47 -3.45
N ALA A 99 15.11 -11.16 -3.42
CA ALA A 99 16.28 -10.61 -2.72
C ALA A 99 16.21 -10.83 -1.19
N GLN A 100 15.02 -11.11 -0.63
CA GLN A 100 14.85 -11.46 0.78
C GLN A 100 15.13 -12.95 1.05
N GLY A 101 15.31 -13.78 0.02
CA GLY A 101 15.62 -15.21 0.13
C GLY A 101 14.47 -16.07 0.68
N PRO A 102 13.20 -15.83 0.31
CA PRO A 102 12.09 -16.61 0.85
C PRO A 102 12.11 -18.06 0.36
N ASN A 103 11.68 -18.99 1.22
CA ASN A 103 11.38 -20.38 0.86
C ASN A 103 9.88 -20.64 0.87
N ARG A 104 9.16 -20.07 1.84
CA ARG A 104 7.72 -20.26 2.05
C ARG A 104 7.02 -18.90 2.09
N LEU A 105 6.22 -18.64 1.09
CA LEU A 105 5.59 -17.33 0.91
C LEU A 105 4.07 -17.42 1.06
N LEU A 106 3.51 -16.52 1.89
CA LEU A 106 2.09 -16.21 1.96
C LEU A 106 1.84 -14.87 1.25
N GLU A 107 1.17 -14.89 0.09
CA GLU A 107 0.73 -13.67 -0.61
C GLU A 107 -0.73 -13.36 -0.29
N LEU A 108 -0.99 -12.13 0.15
CA LEU A 108 -2.31 -11.63 0.49
C LEU A 108 -2.78 -10.66 -0.60
N GLY A 109 -3.88 -11.01 -1.29
CA GLY A 109 -4.33 -10.29 -2.48
C GLY A 109 -3.53 -10.68 -3.72
N CYS A 110 -3.50 -11.97 -4.07
CA CYS A 110 -2.73 -12.49 -5.22
C CYS A 110 -3.34 -12.15 -6.60
N GLY A 111 -4.60 -11.67 -6.64
CA GLY A 111 -5.29 -11.24 -7.84
C GLY A 111 -5.25 -12.27 -8.97
N THR A 112 -4.94 -11.81 -10.17
CA THR A 112 -4.80 -12.67 -11.37
C THR A 112 -3.54 -13.54 -11.38
N GLY A 113 -2.69 -13.46 -10.34
CA GLY A 113 -1.50 -14.29 -10.19
C GLY A 113 -0.24 -13.76 -10.88
N LEU A 114 -0.16 -12.46 -11.19
CA LEU A 114 1.01 -11.85 -11.82
C LEU A 114 2.34 -12.19 -11.13
N LEU A 115 2.34 -12.23 -9.80
CA LEU A 115 3.50 -12.60 -9.00
C LEU A 115 3.55 -14.11 -8.73
N ALA A 116 2.38 -14.75 -8.49
CA ALA A 116 2.29 -16.18 -8.22
C ALA A 116 2.94 -17.04 -9.30
N HIS A 117 2.67 -16.77 -10.58
CA HIS A 117 3.26 -17.50 -11.72
C HIS A 117 4.80 -17.43 -11.76
N ARG A 118 5.40 -16.39 -11.17
CA ARG A 118 6.85 -16.18 -11.16
C ARG A 118 7.52 -16.61 -9.89
N LEU A 119 6.82 -16.50 -8.76
CA LEU A 119 7.36 -16.83 -7.44
C LEU A 119 7.17 -18.30 -7.10
N ALA A 120 5.98 -18.87 -7.27
CA ALA A 120 5.70 -20.25 -6.86
C ALA A 120 6.67 -21.30 -7.43
N PRO A 121 7.10 -21.24 -8.71
CA PRO A 121 8.08 -22.19 -9.23
C PRO A 121 9.47 -22.13 -8.56
N ARG A 122 9.80 -21.02 -7.91
CA ARG A 122 11.11 -20.73 -7.31
C ARG A 122 11.18 -20.98 -5.80
N LEU A 123 10.03 -21.32 -5.18
CA LEU A 123 9.87 -21.46 -3.74
C LEU A 123 9.61 -22.92 -3.34
N GLU A 124 9.87 -23.22 -2.09
CA GLU A 124 9.50 -24.51 -1.49
C GLU A 124 8.00 -24.64 -1.27
N GLY A 125 7.31 -23.51 -1.05
CA GLY A 125 5.88 -23.46 -0.90
C GLY A 125 5.31 -22.04 -1.12
N TYR A 126 4.11 -21.97 -1.67
CA TYR A 126 3.39 -20.74 -1.94
C TYR A 126 1.93 -20.87 -1.55
N VAL A 127 1.43 -19.94 -0.74
CA VAL A 127 0.00 -19.83 -0.43
C VAL A 127 -0.45 -18.44 -0.85
N GLY A 128 -1.47 -18.36 -1.73
CA GLY A 128 -2.07 -17.11 -2.16
C GLY A 128 -3.48 -16.94 -1.60
N THR A 129 -3.84 -15.74 -1.18
CA THR A 129 -5.22 -15.41 -0.83
C THR A 129 -5.72 -14.24 -1.66
N ASP A 130 -7.02 -14.22 -1.95
CA ASP A 130 -7.71 -13.08 -2.55
C ASP A 130 -9.17 -13.05 -2.09
N VAL A 131 -9.80 -11.87 -2.12
CA VAL A 131 -11.23 -11.73 -1.82
C VAL A 131 -12.10 -12.15 -3.01
N ALA A 132 -11.59 -11.98 -4.24
CA ALA A 132 -12.30 -12.35 -5.48
C ALA A 132 -12.27 -13.87 -5.70
N ALA A 133 -13.45 -14.50 -5.68
CA ALA A 133 -13.59 -15.94 -5.88
C ALA A 133 -13.08 -16.37 -7.26
N VAL A 134 -13.38 -15.60 -8.30
CA VAL A 134 -12.92 -15.84 -9.68
C VAL A 134 -11.39 -15.93 -9.77
N ALA A 135 -10.65 -15.08 -9.05
CA ALA A 135 -9.19 -15.11 -9.05
C ALA A 135 -8.66 -16.40 -8.41
N VAL A 136 -9.20 -16.75 -7.23
CA VAL A 136 -8.83 -17.97 -6.48
C VAL A 136 -9.12 -19.23 -7.29
N ASP A 137 -10.29 -19.33 -7.92
CA ASP A 137 -10.69 -20.48 -8.73
C ASP A 137 -9.78 -20.67 -9.96
N ARG A 138 -9.45 -19.58 -10.67
CA ARG A 138 -8.54 -19.60 -11.81
C ARG A 138 -7.14 -20.06 -11.42
N LEU A 139 -6.59 -19.52 -10.33
CA LEU A 139 -5.26 -19.88 -9.85
C LEU A 139 -5.19 -21.32 -9.30
N SER A 140 -6.26 -21.78 -8.66
CA SER A 140 -6.37 -23.19 -8.21
C SER A 140 -6.35 -24.16 -9.38
N GLY A 141 -6.90 -23.75 -10.54
CA GLY A 141 -6.87 -24.51 -11.79
C GLY A 141 -5.57 -24.37 -12.60
N ALA A 142 -4.68 -23.44 -12.25
CA ALA A 142 -3.48 -23.13 -13.02
C ALA A 142 -2.34 -24.17 -12.89
N GLY A 143 -2.43 -25.09 -11.95
CA GLY A 143 -1.44 -26.16 -11.75
C GLY A 143 -0.06 -25.67 -11.29
N LEU A 144 0.01 -24.56 -10.56
CA LEU A 144 1.27 -24.04 -10.02
C LEU A 144 1.87 -25.02 -9.01
N PRO A 145 3.18 -25.28 -9.07
CA PRO A 145 3.82 -26.29 -8.22
C PRO A 145 3.86 -25.82 -6.76
N ARG A 146 3.54 -26.73 -5.83
CA ARG A 146 3.59 -26.49 -4.38
C ARG A 146 2.85 -25.22 -3.96
N ALA A 147 1.71 -24.95 -4.59
CA ALA A 147 0.90 -23.77 -4.35
C ALA A 147 -0.54 -24.14 -3.95
N ALA A 148 -1.14 -23.32 -3.10
CA ALA A 148 -2.56 -23.37 -2.77
C ALA A 148 -3.13 -21.95 -2.78
N PHE A 149 -4.42 -21.83 -3.15
CA PHE A 149 -5.12 -20.56 -3.22
C PHE A 149 -6.41 -20.63 -2.41
N VAL A 150 -6.70 -19.57 -1.63
CA VAL A 150 -7.81 -19.55 -0.68
C VAL A 150 -8.49 -18.19 -0.72
N ARG A 151 -9.83 -18.19 -0.70
CA ARG A 151 -10.59 -16.95 -0.56
C ARG A 151 -10.48 -16.43 0.88
N ALA A 152 -9.82 -15.29 1.06
CA ALA A 152 -9.69 -14.62 2.36
C ALA A 152 -9.27 -13.16 2.16
N ALA A 153 -9.71 -12.28 3.09
CA ALA A 153 -9.24 -10.90 3.16
C ALA A 153 -7.82 -10.82 3.76
N ALA A 154 -7.12 -9.71 3.50
CA ALA A 154 -5.72 -9.54 3.89
C ALA A 154 -5.46 -9.65 5.41
N HIS A 155 -6.44 -9.33 6.26
CA HIS A 155 -6.33 -9.46 7.72
C HIS A 155 -6.65 -10.85 8.26
N GLU A 156 -7.14 -11.77 7.42
CA GLU A 156 -7.67 -13.09 7.81
C GLU A 156 -6.61 -14.20 7.74
N THR A 157 -5.35 -13.90 8.07
CA THR A 157 -4.22 -14.84 7.94
C THR A 157 -4.31 -16.07 8.83
N GLU A 158 -5.10 -16.02 9.92
CA GLU A 158 -5.22 -17.10 10.90
C GLU A 158 -6.58 -17.83 10.85
N THR A 159 -7.40 -17.58 9.83
CA THR A 159 -8.66 -18.30 9.63
C THR A 159 -8.42 -19.77 9.30
N PRO A 160 -9.36 -20.68 9.66
CA PRO A 160 -9.18 -22.11 9.41
C PRO A 160 -8.82 -22.47 7.97
N PRO A 161 -9.44 -21.90 6.90
CA PRO A 161 -9.07 -22.18 5.53
C PRO A 161 -7.63 -21.81 5.19
N VAL A 162 -7.16 -20.62 5.63
CA VAL A 162 -5.79 -20.14 5.37
C VAL A 162 -4.77 -21.01 6.11
N ARG A 163 -5.02 -21.33 7.38
CA ARG A 163 -4.17 -22.25 8.16
C ARG A 163 -4.07 -23.63 7.51
N GLN A 164 -5.20 -24.19 7.08
CA GLN A 164 -5.22 -25.48 6.40
C GLN A 164 -4.40 -25.48 5.11
N ALA A 165 -4.50 -24.42 4.30
CA ALA A 165 -3.69 -24.26 3.08
C ALA A 165 -2.19 -24.17 3.40
N MET A 166 -1.80 -23.41 4.44
CA MET A 166 -0.42 -23.33 4.89
C MET A 166 0.09 -24.70 5.39
N GLU A 167 -0.68 -25.42 6.19
CA GLU A 167 -0.33 -26.77 6.65
C GLU A 167 -0.16 -27.75 5.49
N GLN A 168 -1.02 -27.68 4.50
CA GLN A 168 -0.95 -28.52 3.29
C GLN A 168 0.31 -28.25 2.47
N VAL A 169 0.71 -26.99 2.32
CA VAL A 169 1.80 -26.57 1.43
C VAL A 169 3.13 -26.51 2.15
N PHE A 170 3.18 -25.98 3.36
CA PHE A 170 4.42 -25.78 4.13
C PHE A 170 4.72 -26.94 5.10
N GLY A 171 3.69 -27.68 5.51
CA GLY A 171 3.76 -28.71 6.54
C GLY A 171 3.10 -28.27 7.86
N ALA A 172 2.71 -29.25 8.68
CA ALA A 172 2.02 -29.00 9.93
C ALA A 172 2.86 -28.15 10.90
N GLY A 173 2.29 -27.05 11.38
CA GLY A 173 2.95 -26.10 12.31
C GLY A 173 4.05 -25.24 11.69
N VAL A 174 4.33 -25.37 10.39
CA VAL A 174 5.34 -24.57 9.70
C VAL A 174 4.73 -23.23 9.27
N ARG A 175 5.46 -22.15 9.55
CA ARG A 175 5.04 -20.77 9.27
C ARG A 175 5.70 -20.27 7.98
N PRO A 176 5.11 -19.29 7.30
CA PRO A 176 5.77 -18.61 6.19
C PRO A 176 7.00 -17.83 6.71
N ASP A 177 8.09 -17.86 5.95
CA ASP A 177 9.25 -16.99 6.18
C ASP A 177 9.11 -15.64 5.46
N CYS A 178 8.15 -15.53 4.55
CA CYS A 178 7.79 -14.27 3.90
C CYS A 178 6.29 -14.12 3.79
N VAL A 179 5.78 -12.92 4.14
CA VAL A 179 4.42 -12.49 3.87
C VAL A 179 4.48 -11.33 2.88
N LEU A 180 3.72 -11.42 1.79
CA LEU A 180 3.67 -10.40 0.74
C LEU A 180 2.24 -9.84 0.63
N LEU A 181 2.13 -8.52 0.63
CA LEU A 181 0.93 -7.78 0.22
C LEU A 181 1.37 -6.74 -0.81
N ASN A 182 0.92 -6.87 -2.05
CA ASN A 182 1.40 -5.99 -3.11
C ASN A 182 0.24 -5.42 -3.92
N SER A 183 0.18 -4.10 -4.04
CA SER A 183 -0.89 -3.38 -4.76
C SER A 183 -2.31 -3.63 -4.21
N VAL A 184 -2.46 -3.72 -2.89
CA VAL A 184 -3.72 -3.99 -2.19
C VAL A 184 -4.07 -2.90 -1.18
N THR A 185 -3.07 -2.25 -0.56
CA THR A 185 -3.31 -1.29 0.52
C THR A 185 -4.21 -0.12 0.13
N GLN A 186 -4.27 0.23 -1.16
CA GLN A 186 -5.17 1.28 -1.67
C GLN A 186 -6.65 0.96 -1.41
N CYS A 187 -7.02 -0.32 -1.30
CA CYS A 187 -8.39 -0.76 -1.01
C CYS A 187 -8.74 -0.70 0.49
N PHE A 188 -7.78 -0.41 1.35
CA PHE A 188 -8.00 -0.38 2.79
C PHE A 188 -8.77 0.88 3.21
N PRO A 189 -9.67 0.78 4.20
CA PRO A 189 -10.52 1.89 4.61
C PRO A 189 -9.74 3.00 5.34
N ASP A 190 -8.76 2.64 6.17
CA ASP A 190 -8.02 3.57 7.04
C ASP A 190 -6.73 2.96 7.61
N LEU A 191 -6.00 3.75 8.40
CA LEU A 191 -4.80 3.30 9.11
C LEU A 191 -5.09 2.28 10.23
N ALA A 192 -6.30 2.25 10.77
CA ALA A 192 -6.66 1.25 11.79
C ALA A 192 -6.75 -0.14 11.16
N TYR A 193 -7.31 -0.26 9.94
CA TYR A 193 -7.31 -1.51 9.19
C TYR A 193 -5.91 -1.90 8.70
N LEU A 194 -5.09 -0.94 8.27
CA LEU A 194 -3.67 -1.18 7.97
C LEU A 194 -2.92 -1.73 9.20
N SER A 195 -3.21 -1.19 10.39
CA SER A 195 -2.65 -1.69 11.65
C SER A 195 -3.09 -3.12 11.95
N ALA A 196 -4.37 -3.43 11.72
CA ALA A 196 -4.91 -4.78 11.88
C ALA A 196 -4.22 -5.79 10.95
N PHE A 197 -4.09 -5.42 9.67
CA PHE A 197 -3.35 -6.21 8.69
C PHE A 197 -1.90 -6.45 9.11
N LEU A 198 -1.16 -5.38 9.48
CA LEU A 198 0.24 -5.50 9.89
C LEU A 198 0.39 -6.38 11.13
N HIS A 199 -0.53 -6.26 12.10
CA HIS A 199 -0.55 -7.14 13.27
C HIS A 199 -0.71 -8.61 12.86
N SER A 200 -1.66 -8.91 12.00
CA SER A 200 -1.93 -10.25 11.49
C SER A 200 -0.71 -10.83 10.72
N ALA A 201 -0.16 -10.06 9.78
CA ALA A 201 1.01 -10.46 8.99
C ALA A 201 2.26 -10.70 9.87
N LEU A 202 2.51 -9.80 10.84
CA LEU A 202 3.61 -9.96 11.79
C LEU A 202 3.39 -11.11 12.78
N THR A 203 2.14 -11.49 13.04
CA THR A 203 1.83 -12.66 13.88
C THR A 203 2.07 -13.95 13.14
N VAL A 204 1.69 -14.06 11.87
CA VAL A 204 1.79 -15.31 11.10
C VAL A 204 3.20 -15.60 10.60
N VAL A 205 4.00 -14.59 10.27
CA VAL A 205 5.38 -14.78 9.79
C VAL A 205 6.30 -15.33 10.89
N GLU A 206 7.26 -16.20 10.54
CA GLU A 206 8.20 -16.76 11.50
C GLU A 206 9.19 -15.72 12.04
N ASP A 207 9.92 -16.06 13.10
CA ASP A 207 11.00 -15.24 13.63
C ASP A 207 12.18 -15.22 12.63
N GLY A 208 12.71 -14.03 12.36
CA GLY A 208 13.73 -13.83 11.32
C GLY A 208 13.17 -13.65 9.92
N GLY A 209 11.87 -13.86 9.72
CA GLY A 209 11.20 -13.69 8.43
C GLY A 209 10.95 -12.22 8.05
N THR A 210 10.30 -12.03 6.91
CA THR A 210 10.01 -10.70 6.33
C THR A 210 8.53 -10.51 6.02
N VAL A 211 8.05 -9.26 6.17
CA VAL A 211 6.77 -8.84 5.61
C VAL A 211 7.06 -7.76 4.58
N ILE A 212 6.58 -7.97 3.35
CA ILE A 212 6.73 -7.02 2.25
C ILE A 212 5.37 -6.41 1.95
N VAL A 213 5.32 -5.08 1.98
CA VAL A 213 4.15 -4.31 1.54
C VAL A 213 4.60 -3.50 0.35
N GLY A 214 4.12 -3.88 -0.83
CA GLY A 214 4.59 -3.30 -2.09
C GLY A 214 3.55 -2.44 -2.80
N ASP A 215 4.06 -1.58 -3.69
CA ASP A 215 3.27 -0.73 -4.59
C ASP A 215 2.33 0.23 -3.85
N ILE A 216 2.83 0.83 -2.76
CA ILE A 216 2.08 1.70 -1.86
C ILE A 216 2.00 3.11 -2.45
N ARG A 217 0.82 3.71 -2.52
CA ARG A 217 0.64 5.12 -2.86
C ARG A 217 1.16 6.02 -1.73
N HIS A 218 2.04 6.97 -2.06
CA HIS A 218 2.65 7.84 -1.06
C HIS A 218 1.78 9.08 -0.79
N ALA A 219 1.27 9.23 0.43
CA ALA A 219 0.35 10.33 0.80
C ALA A 219 0.92 11.73 0.56
N GLY A 220 2.25 11.91 0.73
CA GLY A 220 2.93 13.18 0.48
C GLY A 220 3.09 13.55 -0.99
N LEU A 221 2.75 12.63 -1.93
CA LEU A 221 2.81 12.86 -3.38
C LEU A 221 1.42 12.86 -4.03
N LEU A 222 0.36 12.87 -3.24
CA LEU A 222 -1.01 12.78 -3.74
C LEU A 222 -1.40 13.99 -4.58
N GLU A 223 -1.00 15.19 -4.16
CA GLU A 223 -1.25 16.42 -4.91
C GLU A 223 -0.42 16.48 -6.22
N ASP A 224 0.82 15.98 -6.20
CA ASP A 224 1.64 15.87 -7.43
C ASP A 224 1.02 14.88 -8.43
N HIS A 225 0.50 13.75 -7.92
CA HIS A 225 -0.19 12.75 -8.74
C HIS A 225 -1.41 13.36 -9.43
N PHE A 226 -2.34 13.93 -8.68
CA PHE A 226 -3.54 14.54 -9.27
C PHE A 226 -3.22 15.78 -10.11
N GLY A 227 -2.18 16.55 -9.75
CA GLY A 227 -1.70 17.66 -10.55
C GLY A 227 -1.25 17.22 -11.94
N ARG A 228 -0.52 16.09 -12.04
CA ARG A 228 -0.13 15.50 -13.32
C ARG A 228 -1.35 15.01 -14.11
N VAL A 229 -2.29 14.35 -13.46
CA VAL A 229 -3.53 13.84 -14.09
C VAL A 229 -4.35 15.01 -14.66
N GLU A 230 -4.62 16.04 -13.86
CA GLU A 230 -5.44 17.19 -14.31
C GLU A 230 -4.74 17.99 -15.40
N ARG A 231 -3.43 18.15 -15.33
CA ARG A 231 -2.64 18.83 -16.38
C ARG A 231 -2.62 18.02 -17.68
N ALA A 232 -2.57 16.69 -17.61
CA ALA A 232 -2.64 15.83 -18.81
C ALA A 232 -4.03 15.89 -19.48
N ARG A 233 -5.09 16.02 -18.68
CA ARG A 233 -6.49 16.17 -19.19
C ARG A 233 -6.74 17.52 -19.85
N ASP A 234 -6.15 18.58 -19.30
CA ASP A 234 -6.34 19.96 -19.77
C ASP A 234 -5.02 20.75 -19.67
N PRO A 235 -4.13 20.60 -20.70
CA PRO A 235 -2.82 21.25 -20.69
C PRO A 235 -2.86 22.79 -20.70
N GLU A 236 -3.95 23.38 -21.21
CA GLU A 236 -4.12 24.83 -21.35
C GLU A 236 -4.84 25.49 -20.15
N ALA A 237 -5.32 24.69 -19.17
CA ALA A 237 -6.01 25.23 -17.99
C ALA A 237 -5.08 26.13 -17.17
N ALA A 238 -5.66 27.18 -16.59
CA ALA A 238 -4.93 28.07 -15.68
C ALA A 238 -4.49 27.31 -14.40
N ASP A 239 -3.35 27.67 -13.83
CA ASP A 239 -2.80 27.01 -12.62
C ASP A 239 -3.80 27.04 -11.44
N ALA A 240 -4.57 28.12 -11.28
CA ALA A 240 -5.58 28.22 -10.23
C ALA A 240 -6.73 27.19 -10.41
N ASP A 241 -7.14 26.94 -11.66
CA ASP A 241 -8.19 25.96 -11.98
C ASP A 241 -7.68 24.54 -11.75
N ILE A 242 -6.44 24.26 -12.15
CA ILE A 242 -5.78 22.99 -11.87
C ILE A 242 -5.68 22.76 -10.35
N ALA A 243 -5.23 23.78 -9.59
CA ALA A 243 -5.13 23.65 -8.13
C ALA A 243 -6.50 23.37 -7.47
N ALA A 244 -7.57 24.01 -7.94
CA ALA A 244 -8.92 23.75 -7.43
C ALA A 244 -9.40 22.32 -7.75
N ARG A 245 -9.16 21.83 -8.98
CA ARG A 245 -9.49 20.46 -9.40
C ARG A 245 -8.68 19.42 -8.60
N VAL A 246 -7.39 19.68 -8.37
CA VAL A 246 -6.52 18.83 -7.55
C VAL A 246 -7.06 18.72 -6.12
N ALA A 247 -7.43 19.85 -5.51
CA ALA A 247 -7.98 19.86 -4.16
C ALA A 247 -9.28 19.00 -4.07
N SER A 248 -10.16 19.11 -5.08
CA SER A 248 -11.37 18.28 -5.17
C SER A 248 -11.04 16.81 -5.36
N ALA A 249 -10.14 16.48 -6.30
CA ALA A 249 -9.74 15.11 -6.59
C ALA A 249 -9.10 14.43 -5.37
N VAL A 250 -8.25 15.14 -4.62
CA VAL A 250 -7.68 14.65 -3.36
C VAL A 250 -8.77 14.41 -2.30
N ALA A 251 -9.75 15.30 -2.19
CA ALA A 251 -10.83 15.15 -1.21
C ALA A 251 -11.79 13.99 -1.54
N GLU A 252 -11.93 13.67 -2.82
CA GLU A 252 -12.82 12.62 -3.35
C GLU A 252 -12.12 11.27 -3.55
N ASP A 253 -10.79 11.22 -3.36
CA ASP A 253 -10.00 9.99 -3.55
C ASP A 253 -10.51 8.87 -2.62
N ARG A 254 -10.74 7.71 -3.23
CA ARG A 254 -11.33 6.54 -2.55
C ARG A 254 -10.30 5.51 -2.12
N GLU A 255 -9.03 5.80 -2.36
CA GLU A 255 -7.93 4.89 -2.09
C GLU A 255 -7.12 5.37 -0.87
N LEU A 256 -6.73 4.42 -0.02
CA LEU A 256 -5.78 4.70 1.06
C LEU A 256 -4.41 5.02 0.47
N SER A 257 -3.83 6.11 0.91
CA SER A 257 -2.41 6.40 0.72
C SER A 257 -1.76 6.79 2.04
N PHE A 258 -0.50 6.43 2.25
CA PHE A 258 0.21 6.74 3.49
C PHE A 258 1.70 6.93 3.27
N ALA A 259 2.33 7.66 4.20
CA ALA A 259 3.77 7.83 4.25
C ALA A 259 4.41 6.74 5.13
N PRO A 260 5.69 6.40 4.94
CA PRO A 260 6.39 5.42 5.78
C PRO A 260 6.32 5.70 7.28
N ALA A 261 6.22 6.98 7.68
CA ALA A 261 6.06 7.40 9.07
C ALA A 261 4.76 6.89 9.72
N ALA A 262 3.70 6.65 8.96
CA ALA A 262 2.48 6.02 9.49
C ALA A 262 2.76 4.59 9.94
N VAL A 263 3.44 3.81 9.10
CA VAL A 263 3.83 2.43 9.44
C VAL A 263 4.79 2.40 10.63
N GLN A 264 5.76 3.33 10.70
CA GLN A 264 6.65 3.42 11.86
C GLN A 264 5.87 3.59 13.18
N ARG A 265 4.81 4.43 13.18
CA ARG A 265 3.96 4.61 14.37
C ARG A 265 3.20 3.34 14.74
N ILE A 266 2.67 2.63 13.76
CA ILE A 266 1.99 1.33 13.97
C ILE A 266 2.98 0.32 14.56
N LEU A 267 4.17 0.18 13.97
CA LEU A 267 5.19 -0.75 14.42
C LEU A 267 5.72 -0.44 15.82
N ALA A 268 5.78 0.84 16.22
CA ALA A 268 6.21 1.25 17.57
C ALA A 268 5.28 0.73 18.68
N ALA A 269 4.02 0.45 18.36
CA ALA A 269 3.04 -0.13 19.28
C ALA A 269 3.02 -1.68 19.24
N HIS A 270 3.76 -2.32 18.34
CA HIS A 270 3.78 -3.77 18.20
C HIS A 270 4.78 -4.43 19.16
N SER A 271 4.44 -5.64 19.68
CA SER A 271 5.26 -6.35 20.66
C SER A 271 6.56 -6.97 20.09
N ARG A 272 6.56 -7.28 18.76
CA ARG A 272 7.76 -7.83 18.11
C ARG A 272 8.70 -6.71 17.68
N THR A 273 9.99 -6.94 17.75
CA THR A 273 10.99 -6.05 17.14
C THR A 273 10.90 -6.14 15.63
N VAL A 274 10.67 -5.03 14.97
CA VAL A 274 10.57 -4.95 13.50
C VAL A 274 11.46 -3.82 13.01
N ARG A 275 12.27 -4.12 12.00
CA ARG A 275 13.13 -3.15 11.30
C ARG A 275 12.57 -2.92 9.91
N MET A 276 12.39 -1.67 9.53
CA MET A 276 11.77 -1.28 8.26
C MET A 276 12.80 -0.67 7.31
N SER A 277 12.73 -1.06 6.03
CA SER A 277 13.38 -0.35 4.93
C SER A 277 12.35 0.11 3.89
N VAL A 278 12.60 1.28 3.29
CA VAL A 278 11.72 1.94 2.31
C VAL A 278 12.43 1.95 0.96
N HIS A 279 11.89 1.21 -0.01
CA HIS A 279 12.51 1.03 -1.31
C HIS A 279 11.83 1.90 -2.37
N ALA A 280 12.63 2.54 -3.22
CA ALA A 280 12.14 3.26 -4.37
C ALA A 280 11.74 2.28 -5.48
N ARG A 281 10.69 2.62 -6.23
CA ARG A 281 10.34 1.91 -7.46
C ARG A 281 11.37 2.23 -8.54
N THR A 282 12.08 1.22 -9.04
CA THR A 282 13.24 1.38 -9.94
C THR A 282 12.94 0.96 -11.39
N MET A 283 11.69 1.06 -11.81
CA MET A 283 11.28 0.74 -13.18
C MET A 283 11.90 1.68 -14.20
N ALA A 284 12.09 1.18 -15.42
CA ALA A 284 12.69 1.95 -16.52
C ALA A 284 11.76 3.03 -17.07
N TYR A 285 10.46 2.85 -16.87
CA TYR A 285 9.44 3.71 -17.46
C TYR A 285 8.96 4.76 -16.47
N ASP A 286 8.84 6.00 -16.94
CA ASP A 286 8.24 7.08 -16.20
C ASP A 286 6.71 6.95 -16.22
N SER A 287 6.17 6.44 -15.13
CA SER A 287 4.73 6.22 -14.94
C SER A 287 4.30 6.59 -13.52
N GLU A 288 3.01 6.65 -13.28
CA GLU A 288 2.47 6.86 -11.92
C GLU A 288 2.95 5.80 -10.93
N LEU A 289 3.18 4.55 -11.40
CA LEU A 289 3.68 3.44 -10.57
C LEU A 289 5.14 3.65 -10.15
N THR A 290 5.93 4.38 -10.95
CA THR A 290 7.33 4.69 -10.63
C THR A 290 7.45 5.95 -9.79
N ARG A 291 6.63 6.97 -10.08
CA ARG A 291 6.72 8.29 -9.45
C ARG A 291 6.18 8.34 -8.04
N TYR A 292 4.98 7.74 -7.84
CA TYR A 292 4.13 8.04 -6.68
C TYR A 292 3.98 6.86 -5.75
N ARG A 293 4.67 5.74 -6.03
CA ARG A 293 4.58 4.52 -5.23
C ARG A 293 5.94 4.10 -4.69
N TYR A 294 5.90 3.30 -3.62
CA TYR A 294 7.09 2.78 -2.95
C TYR A 294 6.80 1.39 -2.36
N ASP A 295 7.86 0.71 -1.94
CA ASP A 295 7.77 -0.61 -1.30
C ASP A 295 8.37 -0.55 0.11
N LEU A 296 7.79 -1.33 1.04
CA LEU A 296 8.30 -1.55 2.39
C LEU A 296 8.77 -2.98 2.54
N VAL A 297 9.92 -3.16 3.18
CA VAL A 297 10.38 -4.46 3.68
C VAL A 297 10.54 -4.37 5.18
N LEU A 298 9.78 -5.20 5.90
CA LEU A 298 9.76 -5.29 7.35
C LEU A 298 10.47 -6.57 7.78
N HIS A 299 11.64 -6.43 8.38
CA HIS A 299 12.42 -7.56 8.90
C HIS A 299 12.03 -7.80 10.36
N VAL A 300 11.56 -9.01 10.66
CA VAL A 300 11.13 -9.40 11.99
C VAL A 300 12.30 -9.94 12.78
N GLY A 301 12.49 -9.40 13.98
CA GLY A 301 13.57 -9.78 14.87
C GLY A 301 14.72 -8.76 14.96
N PRO A 302 15.70 -9.01 15.84
CA PRO A 302 16.82 -8.10 16.06
C PRO A 302 17.73 -8.02 14.82
N ALA A 303 18.47 -6.92 14.70
CA ALA A 303 19.49 -6.80 13.66
C ALA A 303 20.56 -7.88 13.84
N PRO A 304 21.04 -8.50 12.77
CA PRO A 304 22.20 -9.37 12.86
C PRO A 304 23.40 -8.55 13.34
N GLY A 305 23.84 -8.76 14.59
CA GLY A 305 24.99 -8.12 15.20
C GLY A 305 24.81 -6.61 15.48
N THR A 306 24.77 -6.23 16.75
CA THR A 306 24.67 -4.82 17.21
C THR A 306 25.87 -3.95 16.80
N ALA A 307 27.01 -4.52 16.44
CA ALA A 307 28.20 -3.79 15.98
C ALA A 307 28.04 -3.14 14.58
N ALA A 308 27.12 -3.65 13.76
CA ALA A 308 27.02 -3.26 12.36
C ALA A 308 26.43 -1.86 12.11
N VAL A 309 25.64 -1.31 13.02
CA VAL A 309 24.94 -0.02 12.82
C VAL A 309 25.86 1.18 13.09
N SER A 310 26.82 1.04 14.00
CA SER A 310 27.73 2.14 14.39
C SER A 310 28.83 2.43 13.36
N GLU A 311 29.14 1.50 12.48
CA GLU A 311 30.23 1.62 11.49
C GLU A 311 29.78 2.10 10.10
N THR A 312 28.48 2.27 9.86
CA THR A 312 27.96 2.69 8.57
C THR A 312 28.19 4.19 8.35
N ARG A 313 29.04 4.52 7.38
CA ARG A 313 29.31 5.92 7.01
C ARG A 313 28.09 6.56 6.41
N GLN A 314 27.85 7.81 6.78
CA GLN A 314 26.79 8.63 6.19
C GLN A 314 27.42 9.66 5.28
N LEU A 315 27.12 9.61 4.00
CA LEU A 315 27.62 10.54 2.99
C LEU A 315 26.47 11.32 2.38
N PRO A 316 26.55 12.65 2.34
CA PRO A 316 25.62 13.44 1.54
C PRO A 316 25.89 13.20 0.05
N TRP A 317 24.85 13.35 -0.76
CA TRP A 317 24.99 13.34 -2.22
C TRP A 317 25.96 14.44 -2.67
N PRO A 318 27.06 14.11 -3.38
CA PRO A 318 28.02 15.13 -3.82
C PRO A 318 27.57 15.91 -5.07
N GLY A 319 26.37 15.59 -5.60
CA GLY A 319 25.90 16.09 -6.88
C GLY A 319 26.44 15.28 -8.08
N ARG A 320 25.85 15.51 -9.25
CA ARG A 320 26.30 14.93 -10.52
C ARG A 320 27.43 15.83 -11.08
N GLY A 321 28.68 15.41 -10.90
CA GLY A 321 29.80 15.99 -11.61
C GLY A 321 29.85 15.54 -13.08
N SER A 322 31.00 15.75 -13.74
CA SER A 322 31.26 15.28 -15.11
C SER A 322 31.53 13.76 -15.18
N GLU A 323 31.71 13.08 -14.05
CA GLU A 323 31.96 11.65 -13.98
C GLU A 323 30.70 10.82 -14.30
N PRO A 324 30.85 9.65 -14.97
CA PRO A 324 29.76 8.69 -15.09
C PRO A 324 29.22 8.27 -13.71
N LEU A 325 27.89 8.20 -13.56
CA LEU A 325 27.21 7.86 -12.31
C LEU A 325 27.74 6.58 -11.66
N ALA A 326 27.99 5.53 -12.46
CA ALA A 326 28.53 4.27 -11.98
C ALA A 326 29.95 4.40 -11.38
N VAL A 327 30.76 5.33 -11.88
CA VAL A 327 32.12 5.60 -11.34
C VAL A 327 32.01 6.33 -10.00
N LEU A 328 31.17 7.36 -9.95
CA LEU A 328 30.90 8.12 -8.73
C LEU A 328 30.38 7.21 -7.61
N LEU A 329 29.39 6.37 -7.90
CA LEU A 329 28.84 5.44 -6.91
C LEU A 329 29.89 4.41 -6.47
N ARG A 330 30.62 3.77 -7.37
CA ARG A 330 31.69 2.83 -6.99
C ARG A 330 32.73 3.46 -6.05
N LYS A 331 33.13 4.71 -6.31
CA LYS A 331 34.03 5.44 -5.39
C LYS A 331 33.42 5.62 -4.01
N ALA A 332 32.15 6.06 -3.95
CA ALA A 332 31.47 6.25 -2.68
C ALA A 332 31.35 4.93 -1.89
N LEU A 333 31.11 3.80 -2.58
CA LEU A 333 30.89 2.48 -1.98
C LEU A 333 32.19 1.74 -1.64
N SER A 334 33.36 2.12 -2.20
CA SER A 334 34.61 1.35 -2.09
C SER A 334 35.20 1.32 -0.68
N ALA A 335 34.87 2.26 0.19
CA ALA A 335 35.49 2.43 1.51
C ALA A 335 34.65 1.81 2.66
N GLY A 336 33.91 0.74 2.40
CA GLY A 336 33.14 -0.02 3.40
C GLY A 336 31.67 0.40 3.49
N PRO A 337 30.95 -0.08 4.50
CA PRO A 337 29.52 0.16 4.64
C PRO A 337 29.15 1.64 4.62
N VAL A 338 28.19 2.00 3.77
CA VAL A 338 27.81 3.41 3.54
C VAL A 338 26.33 3.57 3.24
N VAL A 339 25.79 4.71 3.67
CA VAL A 339 24.51 5.26 3.20
C VAL A 339 24.78 6.59 2.52
N LEU A 340 24.53 6.67 1.22
CA LEU A 340 24.54 7.91 0.45
C LEU A 340 23.12 8.47 0.45
N HIS A 341 22.92 9.70 0.94
CA HIS A 341 21.58 10.27 1.15
C HIS A 341 21.42 11.65 0.52
N GLY A 342 20.18 12.10 0.36
CA GLY A 342 19.86 13.42 -0.21
C GLY A 342 20.04 13.48 -1.72
N ILE A 343 19.86 12.38 -2.45
CA ILE A 343 19.91 12.33 -3.92
C ILE A 343 18.55 12.83 -4.44
N PRO A 344 18.49 13.97 -5.16
CA PRO A 344 17.23 14.44 -5.70
C PRO A 344 16.66 13.46 -6.73
N ASN A 345 15.36 13.14 -6.62
CA ASN A 345 14.67 12.24 -7.54
C ASN A 345 14.24 12.99 -8.80
N ALA A 346 14.89 12.71 -9.93
CA ALA A 346 14.60 13.36 -11.22
C ALA A 346 13.15 13.13 -11.74
N LEU A 347 12.43 12.19 -11.20
CA LEU A 347 10.99 12.01 -11.51
C LEU A 347 10.09 13.04 -10.79
N LEU A 348 10.59 13.67 -9.70
CA LEU A 348 9.80 14.51 -8.79
C LEU A 348 10.39 15.89 -8.56
N THR A 349 11.61 16.16 -9.05
CA THR A 349 12.30 17.46 -8.90
C THR A 349 13.04 17.82 -10.17
N ASP A 350 13.20 19.12 -10.42
CA ASP A 350 13.98 19.69 -11.54
C ASP A 350 15.41 20.06 -11.10
N ALA A 351 15.90 19.50 -10.00
CA ALA A 351 17.26 19.78 -9.53
C ALA A 351 18.31 19.35 -10.58
N PRO A 352 19.35 20.16 -10.86
CA PRO A 352 20.30 19.91 -11.96
C PRO A 352 21.14 18.64 -11.76
N ASP A 353 21.24 18.16 -10.52
CA ASP A 353 21.97 16.95 -10.13
C ASP A 353 21.03 15.77 -9.78
N ALA A 354 19.75 15.87 -10.14
CA ALA A 354 18.77 14.84 -9.91
C ALA A 354 19.07 13.57 -10.73
N VAL A 355 18.68 12.42 -10.15
CA VAL A 355 18.89 11.08 -10.73
C VAL A 355 17.60 10.30 -10.64
N THR A 356 17.28 9.51 -11.66
CA THR A 356 16.13 8.61 -11.57
C THR A 356 16.45 7.37 -10.71
N PRO A 357 15.46 6.77 -10.03
CA PRO A 357 15.66 5.50 -9.35
C PRO A 357 16.21 4.40 -10.28
N HIS A 358 15.77 4.41 -11.55
CA HIS A 358 16.24 3.48 -12.57
C HIS A 358 17.75 3.64 -12.85
N ASP A 359 18.21 4.89 -13.06
CA ASP A 359 19.64 5.17 -13.35
C ASP A 359 20.53 4.75 -12.17
N LEU A 360 20.08 5.02 -10.93
CA LEU A 360 20.78 4.53 -9.74
C LEU A 360 20.90 3.01 -9.75
N ARG A 361 19.81 2.30 -9.99
CA ARG A 361 19.82 0.83 -10.06
C ARG A 361 20.75 0.31 -11.15
N GLN A 362 20.71 0.92 -12.34
CA GLN A 362 21.61 0.54 -13.44
C GLN A 362 23.09 0.76 -13.09
N ALA A 363 23.39 1.92 -12.50
CA ALA A 363 24.76 2.24 -12.10
C ALA A 363 25.29 1.36 -10.95
N LEU A 364 24.40 0.74 -10.18
CA LEU A 364 24.72 -0.18 -9.08
C LEU A 364 24.69 -1.66 -9.51
N THR A 365 24.51 -1.97 -10.79
CA THR A 365 24.51 -3.36 -11.28
C THR A 365 25.80 -4.08 -10.89
N GLY A 366 25.66 -5.29 -10.32
CA GLY A 366 26.79 -6.11 -9.84
C GLY A 366 27.33 -5.71 -8.47
N THR A 367 26.66 -4.79 -7.76
CA THR A 367 26.97 -4.44 -6.36
C THR A 367 25.89 -4.96 -5.41
N ASP A 368 26.26 -5.20 -4.16
CA ASP A 368 25.32 -5.42 -3.06
C ASP A 368 24.87 -4.06 -2.51
N ALA A 369 23.94 -3.42 -3.20
CA ALA A 369 23.40 -2.11 -2.81
C ALA A 369 21.90 -2.01 -3.09
N ALA A 370 21.20 -1.28 -2.24
CA ALA A 370 19.77 -0.99 -2.37
C ALA A 370 19.53 0.48 -2.74
N VAL A 371 18.60 0.72 -3.67
CA VAL A 371 18.04 2.05 -3.98
C VAL A 371 16.80 2.28 -3.12
N LEU A 372 16.86 3.30 -2.27
CA LEU A 372 15.86 3.61 -1.28
C LEU A 372 15.12 4.89 -1.64
N LEU A 373 13.85 4.95 -1.27
CA LEU A 373 13.14 6.22 -1.12
C LEU A 373 13.56 6.81 0.23
N ASP A 374 13.81 8.12 0.31
CA ASP A 374 13.98 8.77 1.60
C ASP A 374 12.64 8.78 2.32
N ALA A 375 12.59 8.12 3.48
CA ALA A 375 11.34 7.92 4.21
C ALA A 375 10.81 9.21 4.87
N GLY A 376 11.64 10.25 4.94
CA GLY A 376 11.28 11.57 5.46
C GLY A 376 10.82 12.53 4.36
N ASP A 377 11.41 12.44 3.17
CA ASP A 377 11.05 13.25 2.00
C ASP A 377 11.00 12.39 0.74
N PRO A 378 9.81 12.12 0.18
CA PRO A 378 9.67 11.25 -1.00
C PRO A 378 10.29 11.82 -2.29
N ARG A 379 10.68 13.10 -2.31
CA ARG A 379 11.40 13.72 -3.45
C ARG A 379 12.88 13.42 -3.44
N MET A 380 13.36 12.74 -2.39
CA MET A 380 14.76 12.37 -2.23
C MET A 380 14.94 10.85 -2.27
N LEU A 381 16.09 10.42 -2.76
CA LEU A 381 16.52 9.04 -2.80
C LEU A 381 17.76 8.85 -1.91
N ALA A 382 18.01 7.59 -1.57
CA ALA A 382 19.26 7.17 -0.92
C ALA A 382 19.76 5.86 -1.52
N VAL A 383 21.05 5.58 -1.32
CA VAL A 383 21.68 4.30 -1.64
C VAL A 383 22.31 3.74 -0.37
N ALA A 384 21.98 2.51 -0.04
CA ALA A 384 22.59 1.78 1.06
C ALA A 384 23.46 0.64 0.52
N ALA A 385 24.69 0.54 0.98
CA ALA A 385 25.61 -0.54 0.63
C ALA A 385 26.43 -0.99 1.86
N PRO A 386 26.50 -2.29 2.16
CA PRO A 386 25.69 -3.35 1.54
C PRO A 386 24.17 -3.14 1.76
N ALA A 387 23.35 -3.87 1.04
CA ALA A 387 21.89 -3.69 1.04
C ALA A 387 21.23 -3.88 2.43
N ASP A 388 21.86 -4.65 3.33
CA ASP A 388 21.43 -4.83 4.71
C ASP A 388 21.42 -3.51 5.54
N ARG A 389 22.09 -2.46 5.07
CA ARG A 389 22.09 -1.12 5.67
C ARG A 389 20.83 -0.31 5.38
N ALA A 390 19.94 -0.80 4.54
CA ALA A 390 18.69 -0.12 4.17
C ALA A 390 17.82 0.25 5.38
N THR A 391 17.74 -0.61 6.39
CA THR A 391 16.96 -0.34 7.61
C THR A 391 17.55 0.82 8.43
N ALA A 392 18.87 0.94 8.49
CA ALA A 392 19.56 2.04 9.19
C ALA A 392 19.36 3.38 8.44
N ALA A 393 19.41 3.35 7.09
CA ALA A 393 19.12 4.51 6.25
C ALA A 393 17.69 5.02 6.47
N THR A 394 16.71 4.14 6.43
CA THR A 394 15.31 4.45 6.68
C THR A 394 15.06 5.02 8.07
N ALA A 395 15.61 4.40 9.12
CA ALA A 395 15.47 4.88 10.49
C ALA A 395 16.06 6.30 10.69
N ARG A 396 17.07 6.67 9.91
CA ARG A 396 17.63 8.01 9.91
C ARG A 396 16.67 9.03 9.28
N SER A 397 16.17 8.76 8.09
CA SER A 397 15.31 9.68 7.35
C SER A 397 13.96 9.91 8.05
N LEU A 398 13.45 8.92 8.76
CA LEU A 398 12.20 9.03 9.54
C LEU A 398 12.29 9.94 10.80
N ARG A 399 13.47 10.47 11.15
CA ARG A 399 13.59 11.40 12.27
C ARG A 399 12.93 12.77 12.03
N ALA A 400 12.75 13.16 10.77
CA ALA A 400 12.16 14.43 10.36
C ALA A 400 11.27 14.24 9.13
N PRO A 401 10.15 13.50 9.25
CA PRO A 401 9.26 13.29 8.10
C PRO A 401 8.56 14.59 7.74
N VAL A 402 8.40 14.83 6.44
CA VAL A 402 7.68 15.98 5.89
C VAL A 402 6.40 15.54 5.18
N GLY A 403 5.39 16.41 5.17
CA GLY A 403 4.16 16.23 4.41
C GLY A 403 3.05 15.45 5.14
N ARG A 404 2.08 15.02 4.33
CA ARG A 404 0.88 14.32 4.81
C ARG A 404 1.22 12.90 5.26
N LEU A 405 0.71 12.53 6.44
CA LEU A 405 0.93 11.18 6.99
C LEU A 405 0.11 10.11 6.28
N ALA A 406 -1.17 10.39 6.03
CA ALA A 406 -2.09 9.52 5.31
C ALA A 406 -3.24 10.31 4.67
N HIS A 407 -3.85 9.73 3.66
CA HIS A 407 -5.19 10.02 3.17
C HIS A 407 -6.04 8.78 3.39
N GLU A 408 -7.13 8.93 4.13
CA GLU A 408 -8.00 7.82 4.56
C GLU A 408 -9.36 7.95 3.88
N PRO A 409 -9.81 6.97 3.07
CA PRO A 409 -11.09 7.05 2.35
C PRO A 409 -12.32 6.80 3.23
N LEU A 410 -12.19 6.14 4.38
CA LEU A 410 -13.32 5.76 5.23
C LEU A 410 -14.18 6.96 5.69
N PRO A 411 -13.63 8.10 6.13
CA PRO A 411 -14.46 9.25 6.54
C PRO A 411 -15.39 9.73 5.41
N ALA A 412 -14.88 9.89 4.19
CA ALA A 412 -15.68 10.29 3.04
C ALA A 412 -16.71 9.21 2.65
N PHE A 413 -16.36 7.94 2.77
CA PHE A 413 -17.29 6.83 2.57
C PHE A 413 -18.44 6.89 3.58
N VAL A 414 -18.15 7.08 4.87
CA VAL A 414 -19.17 7.18 5.94
C VAL A 414 -20.08 8.39 5.71
N GLN A 415 -19.52 9.54 5.33
CA GLN A 415 -20.31 10.75 5.02
C GLN A 415 -21.32 10.54 3.90
N ARG A 416 -21.03 9.68 2.92
CA ARG A 416 -21.99 9.35 1.84
C ARG A 416 -22.95 8.25 2.27
N ARG A 417 -22.42 7.16 2.83
CA ARG A 417 -23.16 5.92 3.05
C ARG A 417 -24.12 5.94 4.24
N LEU A 418 -23.70 6.47 5.37
CA LEU A 418 -24.55 6.52 6.57
C LEU A 418 -25.85 7.30 6.38
N PRO A 419 -25.87 8.47 5.71
CA PRO A 419 -27.13 9.16 5.37
C PRO A 419 -28.06 8.33 4.47
N GLU A 420 -27.55 7.55 3.54
CA GLU A 420 -28.37 6.69 2.67
C GLU A 420 -29.06 5.60 3.49
N VAL A 421 -28.30 4.89 4.30
CA VAL A 421 -28.80 3.83 5.21
C VAL A 421 -29.87 4.39 6.16
N LEU A 422 -29.61 5.56 6.73
CA LEU A 422 -30.57 6.19 7.63
C LEU A 422 -31.83 6.69 6.92
N ARG A 423 -31.74 7.21 5.69
CA ARG A 423 -32.94 7.57 4.90
C ARG A 423 -33.84 6.34 4.69
N ASP A 424 -33.24 5.21 4.33
CA ASP A 424 -33.98 3.99 4.11
C ASP A 424 -34.58 3.42 5.42
N HIS A 425 -33.87 3.51 6.52
CA HIS A 425 -34.37 3.17 7.85
C HIS A 425 -35.56 4.03 8.26
N LEU A 426 -35.43 5.36 8.12
CA LEU A 426 -36.47 6.32 8.48
C LEU A 426 -37.71 6.19 7.58
N ARG A 427 -37.55 5.96 6.26
CA ARG A 427 -38.67 5.71 5.34
C ARG A 427 -39.47 4.45 5.71
N ARG A 428 -38.78 3.40 6.12
CA ARG A 428 -39.43 2.16 6.59
C ARG A 428 -40.17 2.35 7.91
N THR A 429 -39.60 3.16 8.81
CA THR A 429 -40.14 3.37 10.16
C THR A 429 -41.28 4.40 10.16
N GLN A 430 -41.24 5.40 9.28
CA GLN A 430 -42.26 6.46 9.14
C GLN A 430 -42.58 6.73 7.66
N PRO A 431 -43.37 5.85 7.02
CA PRO A 431 -43.78 6.04 5.64
C PRO A 431 -44.54 7.38 5.43
N GLY A 432 -44.23 8.05 4.33
CA GLY A 432 -44.91 9.30 3.95
C GLY A 432 -44.41 10.59 4.64
N THR A 433 -43.44 10.49 5.52
CA THR A 433 -42.86 11.66 6.19
C THR A 433 -41.74 12.28 5.34
N VAL A 434 -41.73 13.63 5.25
CA VAL A 434 -40.62 14.36 4.60
C VAL A 434 -39.38 14.23 5.49
N LEU A 435 -38.32 13.66 4.93
CA LEU A 435 -37.06 13.44 5.67
C LEU A 435 -36.21 14.73 5.66
N PRO A 436 -35.56 15.06 6.78
CA PRO A 436 -34.61 16.15 6.83
C PRO A 436 -33.36 15.81 6.00
N ARG A 437 -32.57 16.82 5.66
CA ARG A 437 -31.20 16.60 5.21
C ARG A 437 -30.41 15.95 6.33
N ILE A 438 -29.79 14.79 6.06
CA ILE A 438 -28.95 14.07 7.02
C ILE A 438 -27.50 14.40 6.72
N VAL A 439 -26.77 14.82 7.75
CA VAL A 439 -25.33 15.14 7.68
C VAL A 439 -24.62 14.38 8.79
N VAL A 440 -23.52 13.76 8.43
CA VAL A 440 -22.66 13.08 9.42
C VAL A 440 -21.83 14.16 10.11
N ASP A 441 -21.95 14.21 11.43
CA ASP A 441 -21.11 15.04 12.27
C ASP A 441 -19.75 14.31 12.43
N ASP A 442 -18.65 15.01 12.20
CA ASP A 442 -17.32 14.40 12.35
C ASP A 442 -17.19 13.93 13.80
N ALA A 443 -17.14 12.62 14.00
CA ALA A 443 -16.78 12.08 15.31
C ALA A 443 -15.47 12.72 15.74
N PRO A 444 -15.31 13.12 17.02
CA PRO A 444 -14.03 13.63 17.49
C PRO A 444 -12.98 12.59 17.14
N LYS A 445 -12.01 12.98 16.28
CA LYS A 445 -10.89 12.13 15.88
C LYS A 445 -10.30 11.56 17.14
N GLY A 446 -10.61 10.29 17.42
CA GLY A 446 -10.08 9.59 18.57
C GLY A 446 -8.56 9.69 18.45
N ALA A 447 -7.95 10.42 19.37
CA ALA A 447 -6.52 10.46 19.48
C ALA A 447 -6.06 9.00 19.61
N VAL A 448 -5.37 8.50 18.61
CA VAL A 448 -4.54 7.30 18.75
C VAL A 448 -3.52 7.68 19.80
N ARG A 449 -3.79 7.27 21.07
CA ARG A 449 -2.84 7.36 22.17
C ARG A 449 -1.81 6.26 22.06
#